data_2bce51ab117907729c2636b65e158668
#
_entry.id   2bce51ab117907729c2636b65e158668
#
_cell.length_a   1.000
_cell.length_b   1.000
_cell.length_c   1.000
_cell.angle_alpha   90.00
_cell.angle_beta   90.00
_cell.angle_gamma   90.00
#
_symmetry.space_group_name_H-M   'P 1'
#
loop_
_entity.id
_entity.type
_entity.pdbx_description
1 polymer ?
#
loop_
_entity_poly.entity_id
_entity_poly.type
_entity_poly.pdbx_seq_one_letter_code
_entity_poly.pdbx_strand_id
1 'polypeptide(L)'
;EAIKAGKDIALANKETLVVAGALVTEMLKTSKSSIIPVDSEHSAIYQCLVGEDKNAINKLIITASGGPFRTKSAQELEHVTVTDALRHPNWSMGAKITIDSATMLNKAFEIIEARWLFDVEAGKIEAIVHPQSIIHSMVEFTDGSIKAQLGLPDMHLPIRYALGETTRLTTDSPRLSMKDYSTLTFEQPDTQKFPCLNLAYYALE
;
A
#
# COMPACT_ATOMS: atom_id res chain seq x y z
N GLU A 1 16.00 17.26 -4.82
CA GLU A 1 17.10 17.87 -4.04
C GLU A 1 17.68 16.88 -3.01
N ALA A 2 16.86 16.19 -2.18
CA ALA A 2 17.35 15.24 -1.18
C ALA A 2 18.24 14.14 -1.80
N ILE A 3 17.78 13.51 -2.90
CA ILE A 3 18.56 12.52 -3.63
C ILE A 3 19.92 13.07 -4.08
N LYS A 4 19.96 14.28 -4.65
CA LYS A 4 21.21 14.93 -5.05
C LYS A 4 22.15 15.22 -3.88
N ALA A 5 21.59 15.41 -2.70
CA ALA A 5 22.34 15.62 -1.45
C ALA A 5 22.76 14.31 -0.75
N GLY A 6 22.47 13.14 -1.36
CA GLY A 6 22.82 11.84 -0.80
C GLY A 6 22.05 11.49 0.49
N LYS A 7 20.83 12.02 0.68
CA LYS A 7 20.00 11.78 1.86
C LYS A 7 19.04 10.62 1.61
N ASP A 8 18.91 9.73 2.59
CA ASP A 8 17.84 8.74 2.60
C ASP A 8 16.48 9.41 2.86
N ILE A 9 15.44 8.86 2.28
CA ILE A 9 14.11 9.47 2.23
C ILE A 9 13.09 8.50 2.81
N ALA A 10 12.51 8.82 3.96
CA ALA A 10 11.29 8.19 4.45
C ALA A 10 10.11 8.78 3.67
N LEU A 11 9.66 8.10 2.61
CA LEU A 11 8.67 8.64 1.67
C LEU A 11 7.25 8.36 2.15
N ALA A 12 6.55 9.41 2.57
CA ALA A 12 5.13 9.36 2.96
C ALA A 12 4.18 9.85 1.85
N ASN A 13 4.67 10.69 0.93
CA ASN A 13 3.87 11.24 -0.16
C ASN A 13 3.97 10.36 -1.40
N LYS A 14 3.03 9.42 -1.56
CA LYS A 14 2.98 8.47 -2.69
C LYS A 14 2.84 9.17 -4.05
N GLU A 15 2.18 10.32 -4.09
CA GLU A 15 1.95 11.07 -5.31
C GLU A 15 3.27 11.50 -5.98
N THR A 16 4.35 11.62 -5.23
CA THR A 16 5.69 11.87 -5.76
C THR A 16 6.12 10.78 -6.74
N LEU A 17 5.90 9.51 -6.41
CA LEU A 17 6.22 8.39 -7.30
C LEU A 17 5.15 8.19 -8.38
N VAL A 18 3.90 8.50 -8.09
CA VAL A 18 2.82 8.44 -9.10
C VAL A 18 3.13 9.41 -10.26
N VAL A 19 3.56 10.63 -9.95
CA VAL A 19 3.81 11.67 -10.96
C VAL A 19 5.20 11.58 -11.60
N ALA A 20 6.21 11.17 -10.84
CA ALA A 20 7.61 11.27 -11.24
C ALA A 20 8.44 10.02 -10.93
N GLY A 21 7.81 8.84 -10.83
CA GLY A 21 8.49 7.60 -10.45
C GLY A 21 9.69 7.27 -11.33
N ALA A 22 9.53 7.34 -12.66
CA ALA A 22 10.62 7.10 -13.60
C ALA A 22 11.81 8.05 -13.37
N LEU A 23 11.54 9.33 -13.15
CA LEU A 23 12.59 10.32 -12.88
C LEU A 23 13.28 10.04 -11.53
N VAL A 24 12.52 9.74 -10.50
CA VAL A 24 13.04 9.48 -9.16
C VAL A 24 13.91 8.23 -9.16
N THR A 25 13.45 7.14 -9.76
CA THR A 25 14.22 5.88 -9.85
C THR A 25 15.50 6.05 -10.67
N GLU A 26 15.47 6.82 -11.76
CA GLU A 26 16.68 7.12 -12.53
C GLU A 26 17.70 7.91 -11.71
N MET A 27 17.26 8.90 -10.95
CA MET A 27 18.15 9.67 -10.06
C MET A 27 18.74 8.82 -8.94
N LEU A 28 18.03 7.83 -8.44
CA LEU A 28 18.51 6.92 -7.39
C LEU A 28 19.65 6.03 -7.88
N LYS A 29 19.66 5.60 -9.15
CA LYS A 29 20.73 4.74 -9.73
C LYS A 29 22.11 5.36 -9.60
N THR A 30 22.21 6.67 -9.60
CA THR A 30 23.48 7.42 -9.54
C THR A 30 23.72 8.08 -8.19
N SER A 31 22.86 7.84 -7.21
CA SER A 31 22.93 8.40 -5.87
C SER A 31 23.27 7.35 -4.82
N LYS A 32 23.72 7.81 -3.66
CA LYS A 32 23.84 6.98 -2.45
C LYS A 32 22.55 6.93 -1.63
N SER A 33 21.54 7.70 -2.04
CA SER A 33 20.25 7.77 -1.36
C SER A 33 19.44 6.51 -1.57
N SER A 34 18.65 6.16 -0.55
CA SER A 34 17.59 5.16 -0.63
C SER A 34 16.22 5.78 -0.33
N ILE A 35 15.17 5.13 -0.80
CA ILE A 35 13.79 5.45 -0.40
C ILE A 35 13.27 4.32 0.46
N ILE A 36 12.79 4.67 1.65
CA ILE A 36 12.13 3.78 2.58
C ILE A 36 10.65 4.15 2.61
N PRO A 37 9.75 3.25 2.23
CA PRO A 37 8.33 3.58 2.17
C PRO A 37 7.73 3.75 3.57
N VAL A 38 6.89 4.78 3.71
CA VAL A 38 6.11 5.04 4.93
C VAL A 38 4.66 4.60 4.75
N ASP A 39 4.14 4.59 3.52
CA ASP A 39 2.81 4.04 3.26
C ASP A 39 2.71 2.60 3.79
N SER A 40 1.62 2.27 4.48
CA SER A 40 1.51 1.03 5.27
C SER A 40 1.66 -0.22 4.41
N GLU A 41 1.07 -0.23 3.23
CA GLU A 41 1.11 -1.34 2.30
C GLU A 41 2.52 -1.55 1.73
N HIS A 42 3.19 -0.47 1.37
CA HIS A 42 4.56 -0.53 0.82
C HIS A 42 5.58 -0.84 1.91
N SER A 43 5.40 -0.29 3.11
CA SER A 43 6.21 -0.67 4.27
C SER A 43 6.08 -2.16 4.57
N ALA A 44 4.87 -2.73 4.44
CA ALA A 44 4.64 -4.17 4.60
C ALA A 44 5.39 -5.01 3.57
N ILE A 45 5.31 -4.65 2.29
CA ILE A 45 6.06 -5.31 1.21
C ILE A 45 7.56 -5.20 1.48
N TYR A 46 8.04 -4.00 1.80
CA TYR A 46 9.45 -3.77 2.11
C TYR A 46 9.93 -4.68 3.24
N GLN A 47 9.15 -4.81 4.33
CA GLN A 47 9.46 -5.69 5.45
C GLN A 47 9.47 -7.18 5.06
N CYS A 48 8.58 -7.59 4.16
CA CYS A 48 8.54 -8.96 3.63
C CYS A 48 9.76 -9.30 2.77
N LEU A 49 10.35 -8.29 2.12
CA LEU A 49 11.50 -8.44 1.23
C LEU A 49 12.86 -8.39 1.95
N VAL A 50 12.90 -8.10 3.24
CA VAL A 50 14.17 -8.07 4.00
C VAL A 50 14.81 -9.46 3.98
N GLY A 51 16.03 -9.52 3.44
CA GLY A 51 16.81 -10.76 3.33
C GLY A 51 16.42 -11.67 2.16
N GLU A 52 15.49 -11.24 1.31
CA GLU A 52 15.06 -12.00 0.14
C GLU A 52 15.75 -11.53 -1.15
N ASP A 53 15.89 -12.44 -2.10
CA ASP A 53 16.29 -12.10 -3.46
C ASP A 53 15.11 -11.46 -4.21
N LYS A 54 15.30 -10.26 -4.72
CA LYS A 54 14.28 -9.57 -5.52
C LYS A 54 13.88 -10.33 -6.79
N ASN A 55 14.77 -11.13 -7.35
CA ASN A 55 14.47 -11.97 -8.51
C ASN A 55 13.52 -13.13 -8.19
N ALA A 56 13.37 -13.46 -6.90
CA ALA A 56 12.43 -14.47 -6.45
C ALA A 56 10.99 -13.97 -6.30
N ILE A 57 10.73 -12.68 -6.55
CA ILE A 57 9.36 -12.13 -6.48
C ILE A 57 8.56 -12.66 -7.67
N ASN A 58 7.49 -13.41 -7.37
CA ASN A 58 6.49 -13.79 -8.36
C ASN A 58 5.42 -12.70 -8.46
N LYS A 59 4.90 -12.21 -7.33
CA LYS A 59 3.82 -11.25 -7.28
C LYS A 59 3.87 -10.40 -6.01
N LEU A 60 3.51 -9.12 -6.13
CA LEU A 60 3.16 -8.26 -4.99
C LEU A 60 1.65 -8.22 -4.82
N ILE A 61 1.16 -8.41 -3.61
CA ILE A 61 -0.27 -8.42 -3.29
C ILE A 61 -0.54 -7.28 -2.31
N ILE A 62 -1.15 -6.21 -2.81
CA ILE A 62 -1.47 -5.01 -2.04
C ILE A 62 -2.88 -5.16 -1.47
N THR A 63 -3.03 -5.08 -0.15
CA THR A 63 -4.34 -5.18 0.48
C THR A 63 -5.06 -3.84 0.49
N ALA A 64 -6.38 -3.86 0.49
CA ALA A 64 -7.26 -2.71 0.59
C ALA A 64 -8.38 -2.99 1.59
N SER A 65 -8.81 -1.98 2.36
CA SER A 65 -10.03 -2.11 3.19
C SER A 65 -11.30 -2.27 2.33
N GLY A 66 -11.24 -1.84 1.08
CA GLY A 66 -12.37 -1.73 0.16
C GLY A 66 -13.18 -0.45 0.32
N GLY A 67 -12.82 0.41 1.28
CA GLY A 67 -13.45 1.70 1.52
C GLY A 67 -14.88 1.60 2.07
N PRO A 68 -15.57 2.75 2.28
CA PRO A 68 -16.91 2.80 2.87
C PRO A 68 -18.01 2.23 1.96
N PHE A 69 -17.73 2.10 0.67
CA PHE A 69 -18.73 1.68 -0.32
C PHE A 69 -18.60 0.22 -0.76
N ARG A 70 -17.70 -0.54 -0.15
CA ARG A 70 -17.41 -1.94 -0.50
C ARG A 70 -18.67 -2.80 -0.63
N THR A 71 -19.60 -2.68 0.33
CA THR A 71 -20.82 -3.50 0.38
C THR A 71 -22.03 -2.91 -0.34
N LYS A 72 -21.90 -1.68 -0.88
CA LYS A 72 -23.01 -1.02 -1.60
C LYS A 72 -23.19 -1.59 -3.00
N SER A 73 -24.44 -1.68 -3.45
CA SER A 73 -24.77 -1.96 -4.85
C SER A 73 -24.50 -0.77 -5.76
N ALA A 74 -24.44 -0.98 -7.07
CA ALA A 74 -24.29 0.11 -8.05
C ALA A 74 -25.40 1.16 -7.94
N GLN A 75 -26.65 0.74 -7.70
CA GLN A 75 -27.78 1.65 -7.51
C GLN A 75 -27.64 2.51 -6.25
N GLU A 76 -27.14 1.95 -5.15
CA GLU A 76 -26.88 2.72 -3.93
C GLU A 76 -25.75 3.73 -4.10
N LEU A 77 -24.79 3.47 -5.00
CA LEU A 77 -23.70 4.40 -5.29
C LEU A 77 -24.18 5.68 -5.99
N GLU A 78 -25.28 5.63 -6.74
CA GLU A 78 -25.86 6.82 -7.41
C GLU A 78 -26.33 7.89 -6.40
N HIS A 79 -26.56 7.49 -5.16
CA HIS A 79 -27.11 8.36 -4.11
C HIS A 79 -26.15 8.67 -2.98
N VAL A 80 -24.88 8.23 -3.05
CA VAL A 80 -23.91 8.51 -2.01
C VAL A 80 -23.49 9.97 -2.01
N THR A 81 -23.21 10.47 -0.82
CA THR A 81 -22.80 11.85 -0.60
C THR A 81 -21.32 11.94 -0.25
N VAL A 82 -20.76 13.15 -0.30
CA VAL A 82 -19.39 13.42 0.20
C VAL A 82 -19.25 12.99 1.66
N THR A 83 -20.28 13.21 2.48
CA THR A 83 -20.29 12.81 3.89
C THR A 83 -20.16 11.29 4.05
N ASP A 84 -20.80 10.52 3.17
CA ASP A 84 -20.69 9.05 3.19
C ASP A 84 -19.29 8.59 2.76
N ALA A 85 -18.72 9.24 1.76
CA ALA A 85 -17.36 8.95 1.28
C ALA A 85 -16.28 9.25 2.34
N LEU A 86 -16.51 10.23 3.22
CA LEU A 86 -15.59 10.60 4.29
C LEU A 86 -15.65 9.68 5.52
N ARG A 87 -16.52 8.66 5.54
CA ARG A 87 -16.65 7.70 6.65
C ARG A 87 -15.83 6.42 6.37
N HIS A 88 -14.50 6.49 6.53
CA HIS A 88 -13.69 5.30 6.35
C HIS A 88 -13.92 4.28 7.49
N PRO A 89 -14.05 2.95 7.18
CA PRO A 89 -14.40 1.95 8.19
C PRO A 89 -13.32 1.70 9.26
N ASN A 90 -12.03 1.77 8.91
CA ASN A 90 -10.93 1.33 9.76
C ASN A 90 -9.93 2.44 10.11
N TRP A 91 -9.81 3.48 9.28
CA TRP A 91 -8.77 4.50 9.40
C TRP A 91 -9.38 5.88 9.64
N SER A 92 -8.74 6.65 10.53
CA SER A 92 -9.00 8.08 10.65
C SER A 92 -7.95 8.83 9.83
N MET A 93 -8.35 9.42 8.71
CA MET A 93 -7.44 10.00 7.72
C MET A 93 -7.91 11.39 7.28
N GLY A 94 -7.04 12.12 6.58
CA GLY A 94 -7.41 13.37 5.91
C GLY A 94 -8.47 13.16 4.82
N ALA A 95 -9.19 14.23 4.47
CA ALA A 95 -10.32 14.17 3.54
C ALA A 95 -9.93 13.63 2.14
N LYS A 96 -8.80 14.08 1.59
CA LYS A 96 -8.32 13.67 0.25
C LYS A 96 -8.15 12.15 0.17
N ILE A 97 -7.34 11.55 1.03
CA ILE A 97 -7.06 10.13 1.00
C ILE A 97 -8.30 9.28 1.35
N THR A 98 -9.22 9.81 2.16
CA THR A 98 -10.48 9.13 2.48
C THR A 98 -11.38 9.02 1.25
N ILE A 99 -11.49 10.08 0.44
CA ILE A 99 -12.20 10.07 -0.84
C ILE A 99 -11.50 9.11 -1.83
N ASP A 100 -10.17 9.16 -1.92
CA ASP A 100 -9.41 8.23 -2.78
C ASP A 100 -9.66 6.76 -2.38
N SER A 101 -9.75 6.48 -1.09
CA SER A 101 -10.09 5.15 -0.58
C SER A 101 -11.53 4.74 -0.98
N ALA A 102 -12.49 5.67 -0.87
CA ALA A 102 -13.89 5.41 -1.21
C ALA A 102 -14.09 5.02 -2.69
N THR A 103 -13.22 5.49 -3.57
CA THR A 103 -13.24 5.23 -5.02
C THR A 103 -12.25 4.16 -5.46
N MET A 104 -11.47 3.59 -4.56
CA MET A 104 -10.31 2.72 -4.85
C MET A 104 -9.17 3.42 -5.62
N LEU A 105 -9.22 4.73 -5.82
CA LEU A 105 -8.15 5.51 -6.46
C LEU A 105 -6.86 5.48 -5.63
N ASN A 106 -6.98 5.50 -4.30
CA ASN A 106 -5.81 5.35 -3.43
C ASN A 106 -5.03 4.07 -3.76
N LYS A 107 -5.75 2.96 -3.99
CA LYS A 107 -5.13 1.67 -4.34
C LYS A 107 -4.51 1.69 -5.75
N ALA A 108 -5.09 2.44 -6.68
CA ALA A 108 -4.46 2.69 -7.97
C ALA A 108 -3.12 3.43 -7.83
N PHE A 109 -3.07 4.48 -7.03
CA PHE A 109 -1.81 5.18 -6.73
C PHE A 109 -0.77 4.26 -6.08
N GLU A 110 -1.19 3.39 -5.19
CA GLU A 110 -0.30 2.45 -4.52
C GLU A 110 0.25 1.37 -5.46
N ILE A 111 -0.50 0.91 -6.46
CA ILE A 111 0.01 0.03 -7.51
C ILE A 111 1.12 0.74 -8.30
N ILE A 112 0.91 2.00 -8.66
CA ILE A 112 1.92 2.80 -9.36
C ILE A 112 3.15 3.03 -8.48
N GLU A 113 2.96 3.36 -7.22
CA GLU A 113 4.05 3.52 -6.25
C GLU A 113 4.86 2.23 -6.09
N ALA A 114 4.20 1.07 -5.96
CA ALA A 114 4.85 -0.23 -5.83
C ALA A 114 5.70 -0.57 -7.07
N ARG A 115 5.22 -0.26 -8.27
CA ARG A 115 5.98 -0.42 -9.52
C ARG A 115 7.35 0.25 -9.43
N TRP A 116 7.38 1.47 -8.92
CA TRP A 116 8.61 2.27 -8.85
C TRP A 116 9.48 1.93 -7.64
N LEU A 117 8.89 1.64 -6.49
CA LEU A 117 9.65 1.30 -5.27
C LEU A 117 10.36 -0.05 -5.37
N PHE A 118 9.69 -1.04 -5.93
CA PHE A 118 10.18 -2.42 -5.92
C PHE A 118 10.72 -2.90 -7.27
N ASP A 119 10.59 -2.07 -8.31
CA ASP A 119 10.97 -2.39 -9.69
C ASP A 119 10.31 -3.68 -10.19
N VAL A 120 9.01 -3.83 -9.93
CA VAL A 120 8.19 -4.97 -10.33
C VAL A 120 7.22 -4.54 -11.41
N GLU A 121 7.09 -5.32 -12.48
CA GLU A 121 6.17 -5.03 -13.58
C GLU A 121 4.72 -4.95 -13.09
N ALA A 122 3.92 -4.04 -13.68
CA ALA A 122 2.53 -3.79 -13.28
C ALA A 122 1.67 -5.08 -13.27
N GLY A 123 1.86 -5.97 -14.23
CA GLY A 123 1.16 -7.25 -14.30
C GLY A 123 1.46 -8.22 -13.15
N LYS A 124 2.49 -7.95 -12.37
CA LYS A 124 2.85 -8.71 -11.16
C LYS A 124 2.41 -8.01 -9.87
N ILE A 125 1.64 -6.94 -9.94
CA ILE A 125 1.12 -6.21 -8.79
C ILE A 125 -0.39 -6.38 -8.77
N GLU A 126 -0.90 -7.04 -7.76
CA GLU A 126 -2.32 -7.37 -7.59
C GLU A 126 -2.89 -6.64 -6.38
N ALA A 127 -4.11 -6.11 -6.50
CA ALA A 127 -4.86 -5.60 -5.36
C ALA A 127 -5.84 -6.67 -4.87
N ILE A 128 -5.98 -6.82 -3.56
CA ILE A 128 -6.97 -7.67 -2.92
C ILE A 128 -7.68 -6.92 -1.80
N VAL A 129 -8.98 -7.11 -1.66
CA VAL A 129 -9.74 -6.50 -0.57
C VAL A 129 -9.62 -7.38 0.68
N HIS A 130 -9.16 -6.76 1.78
CA HIS A 130 -9.04 -7.35 3.10
C HIS A 130 -9.71 -6.43 4.13
N PRO A 131 -11.01 -6.62 4.41
CA PRO A 131 -11.82 -5.67 5.18
C PRO A 131 -11.29 -5.39 6.58
N GLN A 132 -10.65 -6.37 7.21
CA GLN A 132 -10.13 -6.23 8.57
C GLN A 132 -8.88 -5.35 8.65
N SER A 133 -8.18 -5.13 7.54
CA SER A 133 -6.95 -4.32 7.45
C SER A 133 -5.86 -4.74 8.45
N ILE A 134 -5.74 -6.02 8.74
CA ILE A 134 -4.73 -6.61 9.64
C ILE A 134 -3.51 -7.06 8.87
N ILE A 135 -3.70 -7.65 7.69
CA ILE A 135 -2.62 -7.91 6.73
C ILE A 135 -2.48 -6.64 5.88
N HIS A 136 -1.32 -5.99 5.98
CA HIS A 136 -1.09 -4.73 5.29
C HIS A 136 -0.62 -4.91 3.85
N SER A 137 0.08 -5.98 3.52
CA SER A 137 0.37 -6.48 2.17
C SER A 137 1.12 -7.80 2.24
N MET A 138 1.31 -8.44 1.08
CA MET A 138 1.96 -9.74 0.96
C MET A 138 2.90 -9.75 -0.25
N VAL A 139 3.88 -10.64 -0.21
CA VAL A 139 4.77 -10.98 -1.34
C VAL A 139 4.67 -12.47 -1.59
N GLU A 140 4.32 -12.85 -2.80
CA GLU A 140 4.38 -14.22 -3.29
C GLU A 140 5.71 -14.44 -4.00
N PHE A 141 6.40 -15.52 -3.68
CA PHE A 141 7.67 -15.87 -4.28
C PHE A 141 7.52 -16.97 -5.33
N THR A 142 8.57 -17.16 -6.14
CA THR A 142 8.59 -18.11 -7.26
C THR A 142 8.46 -19.58 -6.82
N ASP A 143 8.73 -19.89 -5.56
CA ASP A 143 8.51 -21.21 -4.96
C ASP A 143 7.08 -21.44 -4.47
N GLY A 144 6.19 -20.42 -4.62
CA GLY A 144 4.81 -20.44 -4.19
C GLY A 144 4.60 -20.05 -2.72
N SER A 145 5.65 -19.75 -1.96
CA SER A 145 5.50 -19.25 -0.59
C SER A 145 5.01 -17.81 -0.59
N ILE A 146 4.30 -17.43 0.47
CA ILE A 146 3.80 -16.07 0.68
C ILE A 146 4.28 -15.55 2.04
N LYS A 147 4.92 -14.38 2.04
CA LYS A 147 5.18 -13.60 3.25
C LYS A 147 4.16 -12.48 3.38
N ALA A 148 3.69 -12.26 4.60
CA ALA A 148 2.75 -11.18 4.93
C ALA A 148 3.23 -10.40 6.15
N GLN A 149 3.03 -9.09 6.15
CA GLN A 149 3.23 -8.30 7.35
C GLN A 149 1.86 -7.99 7.97
N LEU A 150 1.73 -8.29 9.25
CA LEU A 150 0.51 -8.10 10.03
C LEU A 150 0.73 -7.04 11.11
N GLY A 151 -0.31 -6.26 11.39
CA GLY A 151 -0.32 -5.26 12.45
C GLY A 151 -1.69 -4.64 12.63
N LEU A 152 -1.88 -3.89 13.70
CA LEU A 152 -3.05 -3.02 13.83
C LEU A 152 -3.00 -1.91 12.75
N PRO A 153 -4.14 -1.37 12.30
CA PRO A 153 -4.20 -0.26 11.36
C PRO A 153 -3.74 1.05 12.03
N ASP A 154 -2.42 1.21 12.14
CA ASP A 154 -1.76 2.30 12.83
C ASP A 154 -0.49 2.73 12.07
N MET A 155 -0.40 4.01 11.72
CA MET A 155 0.76 4.57 11.01
C MET A 155 2.03 4.69 11.87
N HIS A 156 1.95 4.57 13.19
CA HIS A 156 3.14 4.61 14.04
C HIS A 156 4.14 3.50 13.70
N LEU A 157 3.65 2.32 13.31
CA LEU A 157 4.53 1.20 12.95
C LEU A 157 5.36 1.50 11.69
N PRO A 158 4.77 1.79 10.52
CA PRO A 158 5.55 2.05 9.31
C PRO A 158 6.40 3.31 9.39
N ILE A 159 5.91 4.39 10.03
CA ILE A 159 6.69 5.62 10.25
C ILE A 159 7.94 5.31 11.09
N ARG A 160 7.77 4.60 12.20
CA ARG A 160 8.88 4.25 13.08
C ARG A 160 9.88 3.32 12.41
N TYR A 161 9.40 2.37 11.64
CA TYR A 161 10.26 1.46 10.88
C TYR A 161 11.12 2.21 9.86
N ALA A 162 10.52 3.17 9.14
CA ALA A 162 11.24 3.99 8.18
C ALA A 162 12.27 4.92 8.85
N LEU A 163 11.90 5.60 9.96
CA LEU A 163 12.79 6.52 10.69
C LEU A 163 13.89 5.79 11.49
N GLY A 164 13.67 4.54 11.85
CA GLY A 164 14.65 3.69 12.53
C GLY A 164 15.60 2.96 11.57
N GLU A 165 15.70 3.41 10.32
CA GLU A 165 16.54 2.78 9.29
C GLU A 165 16.30 1.26 9.21
N THR A 166 15.02 0.87 9.22
CA THR A 166 14.54 -0.52 9.19
C THR A 166 14.85 -1.35 10.45
N THR A 167 15.40 -0.75 11.49
CA THR A 167 15.58 -1.38 12.80
C THR A 167 14.25 -1.42 13.57
N ARG A 168 13.94 -2.57 14.19
CA ARG A 168 12.72 -2.71 15.01
C ARG A 168 12.93 -2.09 16.38
N LEU A 169 12.45 -0.86 16.53
CA LEU A 169 12.50 -0.13 17.81
C LEU A 169 11.39 -0.63 18.77
N THR A 170 11.69 -0.68 20.04
CA THR A 170 10.70 -0.97 21.09
C THR A 170 9.61 0.10 21.13
N THR A 171 8.41 -0.30 21.54
CA THR A 171 7.25 0.60 21.56
C THR A 171 6.24 0.18 22.64
N ASP A 172 5.56 1.16 23.19
CA ASP A 172 4.39 0.98 24.07
C ASP A 172 3.06 1.00 23.28
N SER A 173 3.12 1.10 21.93
CA SER A 173 1.92 1.03 21.09
C SER A 173 1.18 -0.30 21.28
N PRO A 174 -0.15 -0.31 21.18
CA PRO A 174 -0.95 -1.53 21.23
C PRO A 174 -0.42 -2.59 20.27
N ARG A 175 -0.45 -3.84 20.69
CA ARG A 175 -0.01 -4.99 19.89
C ARG A 175 -1.20 -5.73 19.33
N LEU A 176 -1.06 -6.23 18.10
CA LEU A 176 -2.03 -7.15 17.53
C LEU A 176 -2.08 -8.42 18.39
N SER A 177 -3.29 -8.81 18.80
CA SER A 177 -3.55 -10.09 19.45
C SER A 177 -4.27 -10.99 18.45
N MET A 178 -3.68 -12.12 18.10
CA MET A 178 -4.31 -13.09 17.20
C MET A 178 -5.57 -13.73 17.79
N LYS A 179 -5.79 -13.61 19.10
CA LYS A 179 -7.01 -14.07 19.77
C LYS A 179 -8.25 -13.25 19.39
N ASP A 180 -8.04 -12.00 18.98
CA ASP A 180 -9.12 -11.07 18.61
C ASP A 180 -9.58 -11.28 17.16
N TYR A 181 -8.83 -12.07 16.37
CA TYR A 181 -9.07 -12.30 14.95
C TYR A 181 -9.10 -13.79 14.63
N SER A 182 -10.26 -14.40 14.79
CA SER A 182 -10.46 -15.82 14.47
C SER A 182 -10.49 -16.11 12.96
N THR A 183 -10.79 -15.09 12.15
CA THR A 183 -10.92 -15.20 10.70
C THR A 183 -10.42 -13.93 10.02
N LEU A 184 -9.60 -14.10 8.99
CA LEU A 184 -9.20 -13.05 8.06
C LEU A 184 -9.80 -13.40 6.70
N THR A 185 -10.44 -12.42 6.05
CA THR A 185 -11.16 -12.62 4.79
C THR A 185 -10.56 -11.81 3.67
N PHE A 186 -10.70 -12.34 2.46
CA PHE A 186 -10.21 -11.71 1.24
C PHE A 186 -11.30 -11.75 0.17
N GLU A 187 -11.41 -10.67 -0.60
CA GLU A 187 -12.36 -10.52 -1.70
C GLU A 187 -11.63 -9.96 -2.91
N GLN A 188 -12.05 -10.35 -4.10
CA GLN A 188 -11.56 -9.69 -5.33
C GLN A 188 -12.16 -8.28 -5.42
N PRO A 189 -11.36 -7.27 -5.79
CA PRO A 189 -11.89 -5.94 -6.02
C PRO A 189 -12.85 -5.94 -7.22
N ASP A 190 -14.00 -5.29 -7.06
CA ASP A 190 -14.97 -5.09 -8.12
C ASP A 190 -14.56 -3.90 -9.00
N THR A 191 -13.86 -4.18 -10.09
CA THR A 191 -13.33 -3.15 -10.99
C THR A 191 -14.41 -2.52 -11.88
N GLN A 192 -15.61 -3.12 -11.99
CA GLN A 192 -16.74 -2.48 -12.66
C GLN A 192 -17.36 -1.41 -11.75
N LYS A 193 -17.48 -1.71 -10.47
CA LYS A 193 -17.99 -0.79 -9.45
C LYS A 193 -16.98 0.31 -9.12
N PHE A 194 -15.69 -0.02 -9.09
CA PHE A 194 -14.59 0.89 -8.79
C PHE A 194 -13.58 1.00 -9.93
N PRO A 195 -13.97 1.60 -11.07
CA PRO A 195 -13.13 1.64 -12.28
C PRO A 195 -11.84 2.43 -12.09
N CYS A 196 -11.75 3.30 -11.08
CA CYS A 196 -10.52 4.03 -10.75
C CYS A 196 -9.33 3.11 -10.46
N LEU A 197 -9.56 1.88 -9.99
CA LEU A 197 -8.48 0.93 -9.77
C LEU A 197 -7.73 0.59 -11.08
N ASN A 198 -8.44 0.50 -12.20
CA ASN A 198 -7.85 0.16 -13.49
C ASN A 198 -6.94 1.27 -14.05
N LEU A 199 -7.08 2.51 -13.56
CA LEU A 199 -6.24 3.64 -13.98
C LEU A 199 -4.75 3.38 -13.69
N ALA A 200 -4.43 2.58 -12.67
CA ALA A 200 -3.04 2.22 -12.37
C ALA A 200 -2.38 1.46 -13.51
N TYR A 201 -3.05 0.43 -13.99
CA TYR A 201 -2.52 -0.41 -15.07
C TYR A 201 -2.46 0.36 -16.38
N TYR A 202 -3.50 1.13 -16.68
CA TYR A 202 -3.51 1.99 -17.88
C TYR A 202 -2.37 3.05 -17.86
N ALA A 203 -2.05 3.61 -16.70
CA ALA A 203 -0.98 4.60 -16.58
C ALA A 203 0.44 3.99 -16.64
N LEU A 204 0.57 2.69 -16.43
CA LEU A 204 1.85 1.96 -16.42
C LEU A 204 2.13 1.20 -17.72
N GLU A 205 1.17 1.15 -18.65
CA GLU A 205 1.34 0.68 -20.04
C GLU A 205 2.14 1.69 -20.87
#